data_3ae9f26dcf3e02a656137f5c5be2871c
#
_entry.id   3ae9f26dcf3e02a656137f5c5be2871c
#
_cell.length_a   1.000
_cell.length_b   1.000
_cell.length_c   1.000
_cell.angle_alpha   90.00
_cell.angle_beta   90.00
_cell.angle_gamma   90.00
#
_symmetry.space_group_name_H-M   'P 1'
#
loop_
_entity.id
_entity.type
_entity.pdbx_description
1 polymer ?
#
loop_
_entity_poly.entity_id
_entity_poly.type
_entity_poly.pdbx_seq_one_letter_code
_entity_poly.pdbx_strand_id
1 'polypeptide(L)'
;MILVDTSVWIDHLRNGNNVVKALLYNNEVLVHPFIIGELACGLMKNRSEILHLLAELPQAMIADHTEVLKLVESKKLFRAGIGWIDAHLIASALLTKIEMITLDKSLAKAASSLGIRSI
;
A
#
# COMPACT_ATOMS: atom_id res chain seq x y z
N MET A 1 3.79 6.57 -10.57
CA MET A 1 2.68 6.35 -9.59
C MET A 1 3.18 5.40 -8.51
N ILE A 2 2.75 5.62 -7.30
CA ILE A 2 3.30 4.94 -6.13
C ILE A 2 2.16 4.51 -5.22
N LEU A 3 2.18 3.24 -4.80
CA LEU A 3 1.27 2.72 -3.79
C LEU A 3 1.88 2.96 -2.41
N VAL A 4 1.23 3.79 -1.61
CA VAL A 4 1.68 4.16 -0.27
C VAL A 4 1.04 3.23 0.75
N ASP A 5 1.89 2.44 1.44
CA ASP A 5 1.43 1.48 2.45
C ASP A 5 0.85 2.17 3.68
N THR A 6 -0.01 1.47 4.40
CA THR A 6 -0.65 1.95 5.63
C THR A 6 0.36 2.50 6.64
N SER A 7 1.51 1.84 6.81
CA SER A 7 2.56 2.29 7.74
C SER A 7 3.04 3.71 7.43
N VAL A 8 3.17 4.03 6.17
CA VAL A 8 3.61 5.36 5.71
C VAL A 8 2.49 6.39 5.87
N TRP A 9 1.25 6.00 5.58
CA TRP A 9 0.10 6.87 5.82
C TRP A 9 -0.04 7.23 7.29
N ILE A 10 0.12 6.24 8.19
CA ILE A 10 0.06 6.48 9.64
C ILE A 10 1.14 7.48 10.06
N ASP A 11 2.36 7.31 9.58
CA ASP A 11 3.45 8.25 9.86
C ASP A 11 3.10 9.66 9.36
N HIS A 12 2.58 9.76 8.14
CA HIS A 12 2.19 11.04 7.56
C HIS A 12 1.07 11.72 8.35
N LEU A 13 0.04 10.96 8.74
CA LEU A 13 -1.11 11.52 9.46
C LEU A 13 -0.76 11.93 10.90
N ARG A 14 0.22 11.27 11.51
CA ARG A 14 0.65 11.59 12.88
C ARG A 14 1.72 12.67 12.94
N ASN A 15 2.70 12.61 12.06
CA ASN A 15 3.94 13.41 12.18
C ASN A 15 4.18 14.33 10.97
N GLY A 16 3.46 14.11 9.88
CA GLY A 16 3.80 14.69 8.59
C GLY A 16 4.99 13.97 7.96
N ASN A 17 4.85 13.57 6.71
CA ASN A 17 5.88 12.88 5.94
C ASN A 17 6.13 13.66 4.66
N ASN A 18 7.32 14.20 4.50
CA ASN A 18 7.63 15.07 3.35
C ASN A 18 7.61 14.32 2.02
N VAL A 19 7.92 13.04 2.01
CA VAL A 19 7.85 12.23 0.79
C VAL A 19 6.39 12.10 0.35
N VAL A 20 5.49 11.79 1.28
CA VAL A 20 4.04 11.68 0.99
C VAL A 20 3.49 13.02 0.52
N LYS A 21 3.88 14.11 1.17
CA LYS A 21 3.45 15.48 0.76
C LYS A 21 3.83 15.75 -0.69
N ALA A 22 5.07 15.45 -1.06
CA ALA A 22 5.55 15.67 -2.43
C ALA A 22 4.80 14.80 -3.43
N LEU A 23 4.58 13.52 -3.09
CA LEU A 23 3.85 12.58 -3.95
C LEU A 23 2.39 13.04 -4.16
N LEU A 24 1.72 13.48 -3.10
CA LEU A 24 0.36 14.01 -3.19
C LEU A 24 0.30 15.28 -4.04
N TYR A 25 1.24 16.19 -3.82
CA TYR A 25 1.32 17.43 -4.58
C TYR A 25 1.48 17.17 -6.08
N ASN A 26 2.25 16.15 -6.44
CA ASN A 26 2.52 15.79 -7.84
C ASN A 26 1.50 14.80 -8.43
N ASN A 27 0.44 14.48 -7.71
CA ASN A 27 -0.58 13.51 -8.14
C ASN A 27 0.01 12.13 -8.49
N GLU A 28 0.95 11.66 -7.67
CA GLU A 28 1.65 10.40 -7.90
C GLU A 28 1.22 9.27 -6.97
N VAL A 29 0.21 9.50 -6.11
CA VAL A 29 -0.24 8.52 -5.13
C VAL A 29 -1.40 7.69 -5.66
N LEU A 30 -1.25 6.36 -5.54
CA LEU A 30 -2.35 5.42 -5.70
C LEU A 30 -2.72 4.85 -4.34
N VAL A 31 -3.99 4.53 -4.17
CA VAL A 31 -4.52 3.93 -2.94
C VAL A 31 -5.12 2.55 -3.26
N HIS A 32 -5.28 1.74 -2.23
CA HIS A 32 -5.93 0.44 -2.30
C HIS A 32 -7.05 0.40 -1.26
N PRO A 33 -8.20 -0.24 -1.55
CA PRO A 33 -9.31 -0.33 -0.60
C PRO A 33 -8.92 -0.91 0.76
N PHE A 34 -8.00 -1.87 0.80
CA PHE A 34 -7.54 -2.46 2.05
C PHE A 34 -6.73 -1.47 2.90
N ILE A 35 -5.99 -0.57 2.26
CA ILE A 35 -5.29 0.51 2.97
C ILE A 35 -6.31 1.45 3.61
N ILE A 36 -7.31 1.86 2.86
CA ILE A 36 -8.40 2.70 3.40
C ILE A 36 -9.09 1.98 4.55
N GLY A 37 -9.38 0.68 4.40
CA GLY A 37 -10.00 -0.12 5.46
C GLY A 37 -9.16 -0.20 6.72
N GLU A 38 -7.85 -0.41 6.60
CA GLU A 38 -6.95 -0.43 7.75
C GLU A 38 -6.91 0.91 8.46
N LEU A 39 -6.84 2.00 7.72
CA LEU A 39 -6.87 3.35 8.28
C LEU A 39 -8.21 3.64 8.97
N ALA A 40 -9.31 3.16 8.38
CA ALA A 40 -10.65 3.33 8.94
C ALA A 40 -10.82 2.63 10.30
N CYS A 41 -10.07 1.54 10.53
CA CYS A 41 -10.09 0.79 11.79
C CYS A 41 -9.27 1.47 12.89
N GLY A 42 -8.46 2.45 12.56
CA GLY A 42 -7.63 3.17 13.51
C GLY A 42 -8.24 4.48 13.98
N LEU A 43 -7.65 5.01 15.06
CA LEU A 43 -7.99 6.35 15.55
C LEU A 43 -7.16 7.39 14.81
N MET A 44 -7.80 8.43 14.32
CA MET A 44 -7.11 9.57 13.71
C MET A 44 -7.92 10.84 13.86
N LYS A 45 -7.24 11.98 13.86
CA LYS A 45 -7.88 13.30 13.86
C LYS A 45 -8.54 13.51 12.50
N ASN A 46 -9.70 14.18 12.51
CA ASN A 46 -10.45 14.47 11.29
C ASN A 46 -10.72 13.21 10.45
N ARG A 47 -11.03 12.12 11.13
CA ARG A 47 -11.16 10.80 10.52
C ARG A 47 -12.09 10.79 9.31
N SER A 48 -13.29 11.34 9.45
CA SER A 48 -14.30 11.34 8.37
C SER A 48 -13.79 12.09 7.14
N GLU A 49 -13.20 13.26 7.34
CA GLU A 49 -12.64 14.07 6.25
C GLU A 49 -11.47 13.35 5.57
N ILE A 50 -10.55 12.78 6.34
CA ILE A 50 -9.40 12.06 5.80
C ILE A 50 -9.84 10.86 4.97
N LEU A 51 -10.77 10.06 5.47
CA LEU A 51 -11.29 8.90 4.73
C LEU A 51 -11.98 9.31 3.43
N HIS A 52 -12.71 10.42 3.45
CA HIS A 52 -13.33 10.96 2.24
C HIS A 52 -12.28 11.36 1.20
N LEU A 53 -11.23 12.08 1.62
CA LEU A 53 -10.15 12.50 0.72
C LEU A 53 -9.38 11.29 0.16
N LEU A 54 -9.10 10.28 0.99
CA LEU A 54 -8.44 9.06 0.53
C LEU A 54 -9.27 8.32 -0.53
N ALA A 55 -10.58 8.29 -0.36
CA ALA A 55 -11.48 7.65 -1.31
C ALA A 55 -11.51 8.34 -2.67
N GLU A 56 -11.10 9.61 -2.74
CA GLU A 56 -11.02 10.35 -4.00
C GLU A 56 -9.71 10.14 -4.75
N LEU A 57 -8.70 9.54 -4.12
CA LEU A 57 -7.44 9.24 -4.79
C LEU A 57 -7.63 8.11 -5.81
N PRO A 58 -6.87 8.12 -6.91
CA PRO A 58 -6.92 7.02 -7.86
C PRO A 58 -6.46 5.72 -7.22
N GLN A 59 -7.11 4.63 -7.60
CA GLN A 59 -6.82 3.31 -7.05
C GLN A 59 -5.87 2.53 -7.93
N ALA A 60 -5.00 1.72 -7.30
CA ALA A 60 -4.26 0.67 -7.97
C ALA A 60 -5.24 -0.39 -8.50
N MET A 61 -4.83 -1.15 -9.50
CA MET A 61 -5.60 -2.31 -9.96
C MET A 61 -5.74 -3.30 -8.81
N ILE A 62 -6.95 -3.81 -8.61
CA ILE A 62 -7.25 -4.73 -7.51
C ILE A 62 -7.15 -6.16 -8.02
N ALA A 63 -6.29 -6.97 -7.39
CA ALA A 63 -6.25 -8.40 -7.65
C ALA A 63 -7.39 -9.09 -6.89
N ASP A 64 -7.95 -10.13 -7.48
CA ASP A 64 -8.97 -10.90 -6.77
C ASP A 64 -8.33 -11.92 -5.81
N HIS A 65 -9.17 -12.51 -4.97
CA HIS A 65 -8.74 -13.47 -3.95
C HIS A 65 -7.92 -14.62 -4.55
N THR A 66 -8.38 -15.19 -5.65
CA THR A 66 -7.72 -16.33 -6.31
C THR A 66 -6.37 -15.94 -6.89
N GLU A 67 -6.27 -14.78 -7.50
CA GLU A 67 -5.01 -14.26 -8.04
C GLU A 67 -3.97 -14.07 -6.92
N VAL A 68 -4.38 -13.53 -5.77
CA VAL A 68 -3.48 -13.34 -4.64
C VAL A 68 -3.02 -14.67 -4.06
N LEU A 69 -3.92 -15.65 -3.91
CA LEU A 69 -3.55 -16.99 -3.46
C LEU A 69 -2.53 -17.63 -4.39
N LYS A 70 -2.70 -17.51 -5.69
CA LYS A 70 -1.74 -18.03 -6.68
C LYS A 70 -0.39 -17.36 -6.54
N LEU A 71 -0.36 -16.05 -6.32
CA LEU A 71 0.88 -15.32 -6.11
C LEU A 71 1.60 -15.80 -4.85
N VAL A 72 0.87 -15.95 -3.74
CA VAL A 72 1.42 -16.46 -2.47
C VAL A 72 2.09 -17.81 -2.68
N GLU A 73 1.42 -18.72 -3.39
CA GLU A 73 1.95 -20.07 -3.65
C GLU A 73 3.15 -20.04 -4.61
N SER A 74 3.01 -19.37 -5.76
CA SER A 74 4.04 -19.39 -6.80
C SER A 74 5.32 -18.68 -6.40
N LYS A 75 5.23 -17.62 -5.59
CA LYS A 75 6.38 -16.83 -5.12
C LYS A 75 6.76 -17.16 -3.68
N LYS A 76 6.10 -18.13 -3.07
CA LYS A 76 6.39 -18.59 -1.69
C LYS A 76 6.35 -17.43 -0.69
N LEU A 77 5.39 -16.54 -0.82
CA LEU A 77 5.25 -15.39 0.06
C LEU A 77 4.94 -15.78 1.51
N PHE A 78 4.45 -17.01 1.74
CA PHE A 78 4.27 -17.54 3.08
C PHE A 78 5.57 -17.65 3.89
N ARG A 79 6.74 -17.51 3.24
CA ARG A 79 8.06 -17.50 3.88
C ARG A 79 8.56 -16.07 4.15
N ALA A 80 7.83 -15.06 3.68
CA ALA A 80 8.34 -13.69 3.69
C ALA A 80 8.03 -12.92 4.98
N GLY A 81 7.24 -13.50 5.89
CA GLY A 81 6.85 -12.81 7.13
C GLY A 81 5.84 -11.70 6.92
N ILE A 82 5.05 -11.78 5.86
CA ILE A 82 4.00 -10.79 5.54
C ILE A 82 2.63 -11.42 5.71
N GLY A 83 1.61 -10.56 5.90
CA GLY A 83 0.24 -11.00 6.02
C GLY A 83 -0.52 -10.94 4.71
N TRP A 84 -1.81 -11.31 4.78
CA TRP A 84 -2.70 -11.39 3.63
C TRP A 84 -2.91 -10.04 2.94
N ILE A 85 -3.09 -8.97 3.72
CA ILE A 85 -3.26 -7.63 3.16
C ILE A 85 -2.00 -7.21 2.41
N ASP A 86 -0.82 -7.45 2.97
CA ASP A 86 0.45 -7.17 2.30
C ASP A 86 0.56 -7.92 0.97
N ALA A 87 0.13 -9.17 0.93
CA ALA A 87 0.12 -9.96 -0.30
C ALA A 87 -0.79 -9.33 -1.36
N HIS A 88 -1.95 -8.81 -0.96
CA HIS A 88 -2.84 -8.07 -1.85
C HIS A 88 -2.18 -6.80 -2.41
N LEU A 89 -1.46 -6.06 -1.56
CA LEU A 89 -0.77 -4.85 -1.99
C LEU A 89 0.33 -5.16 -3.00
N ILE A 90 1.10 -6.21 -2.77
CA ILE A 90 2.12 -6.68 -3.72
C ILE A 90 1.47 -7.06 -5.04
N ALA A 91 0.38 -7.82 -5.02
CA ALA A 91 -0.34 -8.22 -6.23
C ALA A 91 -0.83 -7.01 -7.01
N SER A 92 -1.41 -6.03 -6.33
CA SER A 92 -1.87 -4.79 -6.96
C SER A 92 -0.73 -3.98 -7.57
N ALA A 93 0.41 -3.89 -6.88
CA ALA A 93 1.58 -3.20 -7.41
C ALA A 93 2.12 -3.88 -8.66
N LEU A 94 2.15 -5.22 -8.69
CA LEU A 94 2.57 -5.98 -9.87
C LEU A 94 1.62 -5.78 -11.04
N LEU A 95 0.31 -5.86 -10.80
CA LEU A 95 -0.71 -5.67 -11.84
C LEU A 95 -0.67 -4.25 -12.41
N THR A 96 -0.51 -3.27 -11.55
CA THR A 96 -0.49 -1.85 -11.94
C THR A 96 0.86 -1.44 -12.50
N LYS A 97 1.93 -2.23 -12.25
CA LYS A 97 3.31 -1.96 -12.64
C LYS A 97 3.82 -0.66 -12.05
N ILE A 98 3.67 -0.53 -10.75
CA ILE A 98 4.03 0.67 -9.99
C ILE A 98 4.99 0.36 -8.85
N GLU A 99 5.56 1.41 -8.32
CA GLU A 99 6.41 1.35 -7.13
C GLU A 99 5.56 1.31 -5.86
N MET A 100 6.18 0.90 -4.76
CA MET A 100 5.59 0.95 -3.42
C MET A 100 6.50 1.71 -2.48
N ILE A 101 5.91 2.30 -1.45
CA ILE A 101 6.66 2.81 -0.30
C ILE A 101 6.05 2.24 0.98
N THR A 102 6.89 1.68 1.86
CA THR A 102 6.50 1.11 3.14
C THR A 102 7.59 1.31 4.18
N LEU A 103 7.19 1.38 5.44
CA LEU A 103 8.11 1.37 6.58
C LEU A 103 8.28 -0.04 7.17
N ASP A 104 7.51 -1.01 6.68
CA ASP A 104 7.61 -2.42 7.09
C ASP A 104 8.74 -3.10 6.32
N LYS A 105 9.78 -3.52 7.04
CA LYS A 105 10.98 -4.13 6.44
C LYS A 105 10.67 -5.45 5.72
N SER A 106 9.79 -6.26 6.28
CA SER A 106 9.41 -7.54 5.67
C SER A 106 8.66 -7.32 4.36
N LEU A 107 7.74 -6.37 4.33
CA LEU A 107 7.01 -6.02 3.11
C LEU A 107 7.95 -5.42 2.06
N ALA A 108 8.84 -4.52 2.46
CA ALA A 108 9.82 -3.93 1.54
C ALA A 108 10.70 -5.00 0.89
N LYS A 109 11.17 -5.95 1.69
CA LYS A 109 12.02 -7.06 1.20
C LYS A 109 11.25 -7.95 0.24
N ALA A 110 10.02 -8.33 0.58
CA ALA A 110 9.18 -9.16 -0.28
C ALA A 110 8.89 -8.47 -1.62
N ALA A 111 8.51 -7.20 -1.57
CA ALA A 111 8.25 -6.41 -2.78
C ALA A 111 9.49 -6.30 -3.66
N SER A 112 10.64 -6.00 -3.07
CA SER A 112 11.92 -5.91 -3.79
C SER A 112 12.28 -7.23 -4.47
N SER A 113 12.06 -8.35 -3.80
CA SER A 113 12.35 -9.67 -4.36
C SER A 113 11.54 -9.99 -5.61
N LEU A 114 10.40 -9.32 -5.79
CA LEU A 114 9.52 -9.47 -6.96
C LEU A 114 9.70 -8.33 -7.98
N GLY A 115 10.72 -7.52 -7.82
CA GLY A 115 11.04 -6.44 -8.77
C GLY A 115 10.23 -5.16 -8.57
N ILE A 116 9.50 -5.05 -7.46
CA ILE A 116 8.79 -3.81 -7.12
C ILE A 116 9.79 -2.86 -6.48
N ARG A 117 9.98 -1.71 -7.12
CA ARG A 117 10.91 -0.70 -6.59
C ARG A 117 10.29 -0.03 -5.36
N SER A 118 11.14 0.24 -4.38
CA SER A 118 10.81 1.03 -3.20
C SER A 118 11.55 2.36 -3.26
N ILE A 119 10.90 3.39 -2.75
CA ILE A 119 11.52 4.72 -2.68
C ILE A 119 12.24 4.87 -1.34
#